data_89b51650e7d1f5d624ad280628481760
#
_entry.id   89b51650e7d1f5d624ad280628481760
#
_cell.length_a   1.000
_cell.length_b   1.000
_cell.length_c   1.000
_cell.angle_alpha   90.00
_cell.angle_beta   90.00
_cell.angle_gamma   90.00
#
_symmetry.space_group_name_H-M   'P 1'
#
loop_
_entity.id
_entity.type
_entity.pdbx_description
1 polymer ?
#
loop_
_entity_poly.entity_id
_entity_poly.type
_entity_poly.pdbx_seq_one_letter_code
_entity_poly.pdbx_strand_id
1 'polypeptide(L)'
;MFDLSRRSFCKTVIASAAVSAFKPVNLFAADGATPNLRFGVVSDVHITSLASTDYWEKTLRWYDAAKVDAVMVAGDIADWGLVEQLKNFATAWYKVFPYDTAADGRHIEKVFVCGNHDHEGFYYVYPDKERRDAAFQKSIVKDRKAAWDLCFHEEFKEIYAKQVKGYTFIGGHWGFHQNIEQFMDEYKSKLDPNLPFFYAQHPHPKDTIYGPWAWGHDNGASTRAFSKTPNAIVFTGHSHYPLTDESGIWQDTFTSIGTASLRYIGHRYNRENSGYGGGPVEQMPRMKDGHSKHGLLVSVFDDHIDVARRDFQNDESLGADWVLPLPPCKEKPYAIPPRAVKARENLPAFAADAGSLIKAEDVDGKDRRGTPTPQTVVTFPTALAGGRAFDYEVQAELNYYDVTRVFCTKRVFAPEYFRTESKLAKEGQIVFARVAEVPEHVDIRFVVTPLDCYGNRGKSIYSKKFKLGEAKK
;
A
#
# COMPACT_ATOMS: atom_id res chain seq x y z
N MET A 1 7.46 14.33 43.01
CA MET A 1 7.77 12.91 43.19
C MET A 1 6.47 12.21 43.52
N PHE A 2 5.72 11.77 42.51
CA PHE A 2 4.48 10.99 42.71
C PHE A 2 4.74 9.58 42.19
N ASP A 3 4.76 8.66 43.14
CA ASP A 3 4.86 7.22 42.94
C ASP A 3 3.50 6.71 42.44
N LEU A 4 3.38 6.44 41.15
CA LEU A 4 2.22 5.79 40.53
C LEU A 4 2.47 4.29 40.53
N SER A 5 2.08 3.63 41.65
CA SER A 5 2.10 2.18 41.74
C SER A 5 1.20 1.54 40.68
N ARG A 6 1.66 0.42 40.09
CA ARG A 6 1.00 -0.39 39.04
C ARG A 6 -0.47 -0.79 39.35
N ARG A 7 -0.94 -0.56 40.58
CA ARG A 7 -2.31 -0.93 41.04
C ARG A 7 -3.37 0.15 40.80
N SER A 8 -3.02 1.40 40.57
CA SER A 8 -4.00 2.50 40.43
C SER A 8 -4.57 2.69 39.04
N PHE A 9 -3.94 2.15 37.97
CA PHE A 9 -4.42 2.31 36.61
C PHE A 9 -5.58 1.36 36.23
N CYS A 10 -5.80 0.30 36.96
CA CYS A 10 -6.77 -0.76 36.62
C CYS A 10 -8.21 -0.55 37.12
N LYS A 11 -8.54 0.57 37.79
CA LYS A 11 -9.86 0.67 38.44
C LYS A 11 -10.90 1.59 37.81
N THR A 12 -10.62 2.24 36.67
CA THR A 12 -11.56 3.28 36.17
C THR A 12 -12.02 3.09 34.70
N VAL A 13 -11.93 1.91 34.12
CA VAL A 13 -12.47 1.69 32.76
C VAL A 13 -13.34 0.43 32.73
N ILE A 14 -14.52 0.50 33.34
CA ILE A 14 -15.66 -0.34 33.00
C ILE A 14 -16.80 0.62 32.69
N ALA A 15 -16.89 1.08 31.45
CA ALA A 15 -18.08 1.72 30.89
C ALA A 15 -18.39 1.03 29.57
N SER A 16 -19.55 0.43 29.51
CA SER A 16 -20.22 -0.26 28.42
C SER A 16 -19.97 0.34 27.03
N ALA A 17 -19.21 -0.39 26.21
CA ALA A 17 -19.18 -0.17 24.75
C ALA A 17 -20.27 -1.03 24.11
N ALA A 18 -21.20 -0.42 23.39
CA ALA A 18 -22.13 -1.09 22.53
C ALA A 18 -21.33 -1.89 21.49
N VAL A 19 -21.42 -3.20 21.56
CA VAL A 19 -20.85 -4.13 20.56
C VAL A 19 -21.71 -3.99 19.32
N SER A 20 -21.24 -3.24 18.33
CA SER A 20 -21.76 -3.37 16.96
C SER A 20 -21.43 -4.79 16.51
N ALA A 21 -22.46 -5.59 16.28
CA ALA A 21 -22.32 -6.97 15.85
C ALA A 21 -21.63 -7.01 14.48
N PHE A 22 -20.33 -7.35 14.48
CA PHE A 22 -19.65 -7.75 13.25
C PHE A 22 -20.36 -9.01 12.72
N LYS A 23 -20.79 -8.96 11.47
CA LYS A 23 -21.20 -10.18 10.77
C LYS A 23 -19.98 -11.08 10.69
N PRO A 24 -20.03 -12.33 11.13
CA PRO A 24 -18.92 -13.24 10.95
C PRO A 24 -18.68 -13.43 9.47
N VAL A 25 -17.57 -12.90 8.98
CA VAL A 25 -17.05 -13.29 7.67
C VAL A 25 -16.58 -14.73 7.82
N ASN A 26 -16.91 -15.62 6.89
CA ASN A 26 -16.31 -16.96 6.84
C ASN A 26 -14.82 -16.77 6.55
N LEU A 27 -14.02 -16.67 7.61
CA LEU A 27 -12.56 -16.53 7.61
C LEU A 27 -11.84 -17.89 7.58
N PHE A 28 -12.60 -18.96 7.35
CA PHE A 28 -12.05 -20.31 7.31
C PHE A 28 -11.67 -20.67 5.88
N ALA A 29 -10.54 -21.35 5.71
CA ALA A 29 -10.21 -22.01 4.46
C ALA A 29 -11.42 -22.84 3.96
N ALA A 30 -11.59 -22.95 2.66
CA ALA A 30 -12.74 -23.62 2.04
C ALA A 30 -12.94 -25.06 2.55
N ASP A 31 -11.92 -25.67 3.10
CA ASP A 31 -11.82 -27.06 3.58
C ASP A 31 -11.93 -27.22 5.12
N GLY A 32 -12.11 -26.14 5.87
CA GLY A 32 -12.24 -26.18 7.32
C GLY A 32 -10.92 -26.46 8.07
N ALA A 33 -9.76 -26.46 7.39
CA ALA A 33 -8.47 -26.65 8.02
C ALA A 33 -8.11 -25.50 8.99
N THR A 34 -7.52 -25.84 10.12
CA THR A 34 -7.02 -24.85 11.09
C THR A 34 -5.58 -24.49 10.75
N PRO A 35 -5.23 -23.21 10.56
CA PRO A 35 -3.85 -22.83 10.29
C PRO A 35 -2.96 -23.06 11.52
N ASN A 36 -1.71 -23.41 11.28
CA ASN A 36 -0.67 -23.57 12.30
C ASN A 36 -0.33 -22.23 12.96
N LEU A 37 -0.35 -21.17 12.14
CA LEU A 37 -0.08 -19.80 12.55
C LEU A 37 -1.00 -18.86 11.77
N ARG A 38 -1.50 -17.81 12.45
CA ARG A 38 -2.24 -16.73 11.80
C ARG A 38 -1.76 -15.38 12.31
N PHE A 39 -1.51 -14.44 11.43
CA PHE A 39 -1.10 -13.10 11.84
C PHE A 39 -1.64 -12.01 10.91
N GLY A 40 -1.87 -10.84 11.49
CA GLY A 40 -2.25 -9.64 10.75
C GLY A 40 -1.01 -8.88 10.28
N VAL A 41 -1.08 -8.25 9.10
CA VAL A 41 -0.01 -7.37 8.61
C VAL A 41 -0.60 -6.07 8.08
N VAL A 42 -0.07 -4.95 8.57
CA VAL A 42 -0.37 -3.59 8.10
C VAL A 42 0.89 -2.76 8.04
N SER A 43 0.81 -1.60 7.43
CA SER A 43 1.84 -0.56 7.46
C SER A 43 1.20 0.83 7.35
N ASP A 44 2.04 1.85 7.43
CA ASP A 44 1.64 3.22 7.13
C ASP A 44 0.37 3.62 7.90
N VAL A 45 0.43 3.41 9.22
CA VAL A 45 -0.68 3.71 10.14
C VAL A 45 -0.81 5.21 10.37
N HIS A 46 0.31 5.95 10.39
CA HIS A 46 0.38 7.40 10.44
C HIS A 46 -0.51 8.03 11.52
N ILE A 47 -0.36 7.59 12.75
CA ILE A 47 -1.10 8.19 13.87
C ILE A 47 -0.69 9.66 14.04
N THR A 48 -1.67 10.57 14.01
CA THR A 48 -1.46 12.01 14.26
C THR A 48 -1.90 12.44 15.64
N SER A 49 -2.99 11.87 16.15
CA SER A 49 -3.58 12.23 17.45
C SER A 49 -4.38 11.03 17.98
N LEU A 50 -4.88 11.14 19.20
CA LEU A 50 -5.74 10.10 19.78
C LEU A 50 -7.02 9.89 18.94
N ALA A 51 -7.59 10.94 18.38
CA ALA A 51 -8.77 10.84 17.50
C ALA A 51 -8.49 10.08 16.20
N SER A 52 -7.22 9.94 15.79
CA SER A 52 -6.83 9.18 14.59
C SER A 52 -6.56 7.71 14.87
N THR A 53 -6.87 7.18 16.05
CA THR A 53 -6.64 5.77 16.39
C THR A 53 -7.83 4.85 16.09
N ASP A 54 -9.00 5.40 15.77
CA ASP A 54 -10.23 4.61 15.61
C ASP A 54 -10.11 3.52 14.54
N TYR A 55 -9.48 3.83 13.41
CA TYR A 55 -9.28 2.86 12.34
C TYR A 55 -8.26 1.78 12.73
N TRP A 56 -7.24 2.13 13.52
CA TRP A 56 -6.28 1.17 14.07
C TRP A 56 -6.96 0.24 15.07
N GLU A 57 -7.73 0.77 16.00
CA GLU A 57 -8.52 -0.03 16.94
C GLU A 57 -9.51 -0.95 16.21
N LYS A 58 -10.22 -0.44 15.19
CA LYS A 58 -11.12 -1.26 14.35
C LYS A 58 -10.38 -2.43 13.70
N THR A 59 -9.20 -2.18 13.16
CA THR A 59 -8.36 -3.21 12.54
C THR A 59 -7.90 -4.25 13.54
N LEU A 60 -7.45 -3.83 14.73
CA LEU A 60 -7.04 -4.75 15.80
C LEU A 60 -8.19 -5.64 16.28
N ARG A 61 -9.41 -5.08 16.44
CA ARG A 61 -10.61 -5.86 16.78
C ARG A 61 -10.96 -6.88 15.71
N TRP A 62 -10.76 -6.52 14.45
CA TRP A 62 -10.95 -7.45 13.35
C TRP A 62 -9.91 -8.59 13.40
N TYR A 63 -8.65 -8.30 13.68
CA TYR A 63 -7.60 -9.30 13.87
C TYR A 63 -7.87 -10.21 15.09
N ASP A 64 -8.37 -9.65 16.19
CA ASP A 64 -8.78 -10.46 17.35
C ASP A 64 -9.91 -11.44 16.98
N ALA A 65 -10.94 -10.95 16.25
CA ALA A 65 -12.02 -11.81 15.74
C ALA A 65 -11.51 -12.88 14.77
N ALA A 66 -10.48 -12.57 13.97
CA ALA A 66 -9.79 -13.51 13.08
C ALA A 66 -8.85 -14.49 13.81
N LYS A 67 -8.68 -14.35 15.14
CA LYS A 67 -7.85 -15.24 15.96
C LYS A 67 -6.37 -15.24 15.57
N VAL A 68 -5.81 -14.06 15.36
CA VAL A 68 -4.37 -13.94 15.06
C VAL A 68 -3.50 -14.28 16.29
N ASP A 69 -2.29 -14.75 16.03
CA ASP A 69 -1.25 -15.06 17.02
C ASP A 69 -0.23 -13.92 17.13
N ALA A 70 -0.15 -13.07 16.09
CA ALA A 70 0.72 -11.90 16.02
C ALA A 70 0.12 -10.79 15.18
N VAL A 71 0.61 -9.57 15.35
CA VAL A 71 0.36 -8.45 14.43
C VAL A 71 1.70 -7.83 14.04
N MET A 72 1.91 -7.75 12.73
CA MET A 72 3.08 -7.12 12.12
C MET A 72 2.71 -5.72 11.60
N VAL A 73 3.54 -4.72 11.92
CA VAL A 73 3.42 -3.36 11.38
C VAL A 73 4.72 -3.00 10.65
N ALA A 74 4.63 -2.91 9.33
CA ALA A 74 5.78 -2.69 8.46
C ALA A 74 6.10 -1.19 8.26
N GLY A 75 6.19 -0.44 9.36
CA GLY A 75 6.65 0.94 9.39
C GLY A 75 5.57 2.00 9.34
N ASP A 76 5.99 3.25 9.54
CA ASP A 76 5.18 4.47 9.57
C ASP A 76 4.02 4.39 10.56
N ILE A 77 4.36 4.12 11.83
CA ILE A 77 3.44 4.08 12.96
C ILE A 77 2.95 5.50 13.27
N ALA A 78 3.89 6.43 13.47
CA ALA A 78 3.65 7.84 13.77
C ALA A 78 3.82 8.70 12.51
N ASP A 79 2.92 9.67 12.30
CA ASP A 79 2.94 10.53 11.09
C ASP A 79 4.10 11.54 11.10
N TRP A 80 4.47 12.02 12.29
CA TRP A 80 5.51 13.05 12.46
C TRP A 80 6.69 12.58 13.32
N GLY A 81 6.76 11.30 13.64
CA GLY A 81 7.82 10.72 14.46
C GLY A 81 7.85 11.20 15.92
N LEU A 82 6.71 11.63 16.47
CA LEU A 82 6.63 12.11 17.84
C LEU A 82 6.27 10.99 18.82
N VAL A 83 6.89 10.98 20.00
CA VAL A 83 6.62 10.00 21.06
C VAL A 83 5.15 9.99 21.49
N GLU A 84 4.46 11.14 21.46
CA GLU A 84 3.03 11.21 21.74
C GLU A 84 2.19 10.42 20.75
N GLN A 85 2.53 10.45 19.46
CA GLN A 85 1.84 9.67 18.43
C GLN A 85 2.06 8.16 18.62
N LEU A 86 3.29 7.77 18.99
CA LEU A 86 3.60 6.38 19.33
C LEU A 86 2.82 5.91 20.57
N LYS A 87 2.66 6.78 21.59
CA LYS A 87 1.80 6.49 22.75
C LYS A 87 0.33 6.30 22.38
N ASN A 88 -0.19 7.14 21.47
CA ASN A 88 -1.57 7.02 20.99
C ASN A 88 -1.79 5.68 20.27
N PHE A 89 -0.83 5.28 19.42
CA PHE A 89 -0.84 3.96 18.79
C PHE A 89 -0.83 2.82 19.83
N ALA A 90 0.06 2.88 20.81
CA ALA A 90 0.16 1.90 21.89
C ALA A 90 -1.11 1.86 22.78
N THR A 91 -1.73 3.01 23.02
CA THR A 91 -2.99 3.10 23.75
C THR A 91 -4.10 2.30 23.07
N ALA A 92 -4.24 2.43 21.74
CA ALA A 92 -5.22 1.66 20.98
C ALA A 92 -4.87 0.15 20.98
N TRP A 93 -3.59 -0.21 20.91
CA TRP A 93 -3.14 -1.60 21.04
C TRP A 93 -3.57 -2.20 22.37
N TYR A 94 -3.21 -1.58 23.50
CA TYR A 94 -3.52 -2.10 24.84
C TYR A 94 -5.00 -2.00 25.23
N LYS A 95 -5.77 -1.17 24.51
CA LYS A 95 -7.24 -1.16 24.63
C LYS A 95 -7.87 -2.43 24.06
N VAL A 96 -7.28 -3.00 23.01
CA VAL A 96 -7.76 -4.26 22.39
C VAL A 96 -7.08 -5.48 22.98
N PHE A 97 -5.77 -5.41 23.21
CA PHE A 97 -4.94 -6.49 23.76
C PHE A 97 -4.25 -6.08 25.06
N PRO A 98 -5.00 -5.98 26.19
CA PRO A 98 -4.40 -5.68 27.48
C PRO A 98 -3.31 -6.71 27.82
N TYR A 99 -2.10 -6.21 28.17
CA TYR A 99 -0.93 -7.07 28.42
C TYR A 99 -0.60 -8.01 27.25
N ASP A 100 -0.82 -7.55 26.03
CA ASP A 100 -0.60 -8.33 24.79
C ASP A 100 -1.46 -9.62 24.76
N THR A 101 -2.65 -9.58 25.35
CA THR A 101 -3.52 -10.75 25.49
C THR A 101 -4.91 -10.47 24.92
N ALA A 102 -5.38 -11.34 24.06
CA ALA A 102 -6.74 -11.34 23.53
C ALA A 102 -7.76 -11.74 24.61
N ALA A 103 -9.04 -11.45 24.37
CA ALA A 103 -10.11 -11.75 25.33
C ALA A 103 -10.26 -13.26 25.66
N ASP A 104 -9.84 -14.13 24.76
CA ASP A 104 -9.82 -15.60 24.93
C ASP A 104 -8.53 -16.14 25.58
N GLY A 105 -7.63 -15.26 26.02
CA GLY A 105 -6.39 -15.62 26.71
C GLY A 105 -5.19 -15.89 25.81
N ARG A 106 -5.34 -15.80 24.46
CA ARG A 106 -4.19 -15.92 23.54
C ARG A 106 -3.24 -14.75 23.73
N HIS A 107 -1.94 -15.02 23.78
CA HIS A 107 -0.92 -14.00 23.65
C HIS A 107 -0.84 -13.54 22.19
N ILE A 108 -0.77 -12.22 21.97
CA ILE A 108 -0.63 -11.62 20.63
C ILE A 108 0.74 -10.97 20.55
N GLU A 109 1.62 -11.53 19.73
CA GLU A 109 2.97 -11.01 19.58
C GLU A 109 3.00 -9.73 18.74
N LYS A 110 3.78 -8.74 19.19
CA LYS A 110 4.05 -7.49 18.46
C LYS A 110 5.26 -7.65 17.55
N VAL A 111 5.10 -7.43 16.25
CA VAL A 111 6.21 -7.37 15.30
C VAL A 111 6.17 -5.99 14.63
N PHE A 112 6.61 -4.97 15.36
CA PHE A 112 6.51 -3.57 14.92
C PHE A 112 7.87 -3.04 14.50
N VAL A 113 7.93 -2.38 13.34
CA VAL A 113 9.12 -1.66 12.88
C VAL A 113 8.79 -0.18 12.64
N CYS A 114 9.78 0.68 12.79
CA CYS A 114 9.67 2.09 12.43
C CYS A 114 9.87 2.27 10.93
N GLY A 115 9.13 3.20 10.32
CA GLY A 115 9.35 3.69 8.98
C GLY A 115 10.06 5.05 8.96
N ASN A 116 10.08 5.70 7.79
CA ASN A 116 10.72 7.01 7.65
C ASN A 116 9.95 8.11 8.39
N HIS A 117 8.62 8.06 8.46
CA HIS A 117 7.85 9.02 9.24
C HIS A 117 8.12 8.92 10.74
N ASP A 118 8.35 7.72 11.28
CA ASP A 118 8.78 7.53 12.67
C ASP A 118 10.17 8.12 12.94
N HIS A 119 11.02 8.19 11.92
CA HIS A 119 12.39 8.66 12.01
C HIS A 119 12.51 10.16 11.75
N GLU A 120 11.84 10.68 10.75
CA GLU A 120 12.07 12.03 10.24
C GLU A 120 10.79 12.78 9.85
N GLY A 121 9.59 12.25 10.18
CA GLY A 121 8.30 12.84 9.78
C GLY A 121 8.14 14.31 10.18
N PHE A 122 8.74 14.73 11.29
CA PHE A 122 8.72 16.13 11.71
C PHE A 122 9.44 17.07 10.72
N TYR A 123 10.41 16.59 9.93
CA TYR A 123 11.03 17.38 8.86
C TYR A 123 10.06 17.70 7.71
N TYR A 124 9.09 16.84 7.47
CA TYR A 124 8.10 17.04 6.40
C TYR A 124 7.01 18.06 6.77
N VAL A 125 6.78 18.25 8.08
CA VAL A 125 5.69 19.09 8.61
C VAL A 125 6.16 20.47 9.00
N TYR A 126 7.34 20.59 9.60
CA TYR A 126 7.83 21.87 10.12
C TYR A 126 8.83 22.50 9.14
N PRO A 127 8.49 23.64 8.51
CA PRO A 127 9.33 24.25 7.47
C PRO A 127 10.55 24.98 8.03
N ASP A 128 10.48 25.46 9.25
CA ASP A 128 11.56 26.23 9.89
C ASP A 128 12.38 25.40 10.87
N LYS A 129 13.65 25.84 11.08
CA LYS A 129 14.61 25.14 11.92
C LYS A 129 14.16 25.09 13.39
N GLU A 130 13.62 26.19 13.92
CA GLU A 130 13.24 26.30 15.34
C GLU A 130 12.17 25.28 15.71
N ARG A 131 11.10 25.18 14.88
CA ARG A 131 10.04 24.18 15.08
C ARG A 131 10.56 22.76 14.90
N ARG A 132 11.47 22.53 13.96
CA ARG A 132 12.11 21.20 13.79
C ARG A 132 12.93 20.82 15.00
N ASP A 133 13.76 21.72 15.54
CA ASP A 133 14.55 21.47 16.73
C ASP A 133 13.66 21.19 17.96
N ALA A 134 12.58 21.93 18.12
CA ALA A 134 11.59 21.69 19.18
C ALA A 134 10.90 20.32 19.01
N ALA A 135 10.52 19.93 17.78
CA ALA A 135 9.92 18.64 17.49
C ALA A 135 10.92 17.50 17.71
N PHE A 136 12.19 17.65 17.33
CA PHE A 136 13.24 16.68 17.59
C PHE A 136 13.35 16.34 19.09
N GLN A 137 13.23 17.31 19.99
CA GLN A 137 13.26 17.05 21.44
C GLN A 137 12.12 16.15 21.93
N LYS A 138 11.03 16.04 21.17
CA LYS A 138 9.83 15.23 21.45
C LYS A 138 9.75 14.01 20.53
N SER A 139 10.74 13.81 19.67
CA SER A 139 10.70 12.75 18.66
C SER A 139 11.14 11.39 19.21
N ILE A 140 10.70 10.34 18.52
CA ILE A 140 11.12 8.95 18.78
C ILE A 140 12.66 8.82 18.63
N VAL A 141 13.24 9.50 17.65
CA VAL A 141 14.67 9.40 17.35
C VAL A 141 15.56 10.09 18.37
N LYS A 142 15.04 10.96 19.21
CA LYS A 142 15.77 11.59 20.32
C LYS A 142 16.28 10.54 21.31
N ASP A 143 15.43 9.57 21.66
CA ASP A 143 15.77 8.41 22.49
C ASP A 143 14.85 7.24 22.15
N ARG A 144 15.27 6.43 21.16
CA ARG A 144 14.48 5.31 20.67
C ARG A 144 14.23 4.27 21.76
N LYS A 145 15.24 4.00 22.61
CA LYS A 145 15.12 3.00 23.67
C LYS A 145 14.07 3.40 24.69
N ALA A 146 14.13 4.62 25.17
CA ALA A 146 13.14 5.13 26.11
C ALA A 146 11.75 5.23 25.51
N ALA A 147 11.61 5.67 24.25
CA ALA A 147 10.32 5.77 23.57
C ALA A 147 9.69 4.39 23.36
N TRP A 148 10.48 3.39 22.98
CA TRP A 148 10.00 2.03 22.71
C TRP A 148 9.58 1.30 24.00
N ASP A 149 10.43 1.34 25.03
CA ASP A 149 10.13 0.78 26.36
C ASP A 149 8.87 1.42 26.97
N LEU A 150 8.76 2.75 26.89
CA LEU A 150 7.61 3.48 27.39
C LEU A 150 6.30 3.07 26.71
N CYS A 151 6.33 2.82 25.38
CA CYS A 151 5.13 2.55 24.60
C CYS A 151 4.80 1.07 24.51
N PHE A 152 5.79 0.19 24.42
CA PHE A 152 5.58 -1.22 24.13
C PHE A 152 6.06 -2.16 25.24
N HIS A 153 6.74 -1.64 26.26
CA HIS A 153 7.35 -2.43 27.35
C HIS A 153 8.35 -3.46 26.82
N GLU A 154 9.09 -3.09 25.78
CA GLU A 154 10.08 -3.92 25.11
C GLU A 154 11.38 -3.14 24.88
N GLU A 155 12.50 -3.86 24.88
CA GLU A 155 13.79 -3.28 24.51
C GLU A 155 13.81 -2.94 23.01
N PHE A 156 14.20 -1.70 22.65
CA PHE A 156 14.44 -1.35 21.25
C PHE A 156 15.72 -2.02 20.74
N LYS A 157 15.60 -2.79 19.67
CA LYS A 157 16.71 -3.40 18.93
C LYS A 157 16.62 -3.02 17.47
N GLU A 158 17.72 -2.57 16.89
CA GLU A 158 17.82 -2.09 15.51
C GLU A 158 17.27 -3.07 14.48
N ILE A 159 17.66 -4.34 14.61
CA ILE A 159 17.08 -5.51 13.96
C ILE A 159 16.87 -6.56 15.05
N TYR A 160 15.73 -7.22 15.05
CA TYR A 160 15.38 -8.20 16.07
C TYR A 160 14.69 -9.42 15.48
N ALA A 161 14.71 -10.52 16.24
CA ALA A 161 13.96 -11.71 15.91
C ALA A 161 13.10 -12.16 17.09
N LYS A 162 11.89 -12.65 16.79
CA LYS A 162 10.92 -13.23 17.73
C LYS A 162 10.44 -14.58 17.22
N GLN A 163 9.94 -15.41 18.14
CA GLN A 163 9.38 -16.72 17.82
C GLN A 163 7.89 -16.74 18.15
N VAL A 164 7.05 -17.12 17.21
CA VAL A 164 5.61 -17.30 17.40
C VAL A 164 5.21 -18.67 16.88
N LYS A 165 4.75 -19.56 17.75
CA LYS A 165 4.36 -20.94 17.40
C LYS A 165 5.41 -21.70 16.57
N GLY A 166 6.69 -21.48 16.85
CA GLY A 166 7.80 -22.13 16.12
C GLY A 166 8.25 -21.43 14.83
N TYR A 167 7.56 -20.39 14.40
CA TYR A 167 7.94 -19.59 13.23
C TYR A 167 8.75 -18.37 13.64
N THR A 168 9.75 -18.03 12.85
CA THR A 168 10.62 -16.86 13.11
C THR A 168 10.03 -15.60 12.45
N PHE A 169 9.93 -14.53 13.22
CA PHE A 169 9.64 -13.19 12.77
C PHE A 169 10.85 -12.28 12.97
N ILE A 170 11.24 -11.55 11.96
CA ILE A 170 12.37 -10.60 12.01
C ILE A 170 11.83 -9.21 11.69
N GLY A 171 12.24 -8.21 12.47
CA GLY A 171 11.91 -6.81 12.22
C GLY A 171 13.16 -5.95 12.02
N GLY A 172 13.22 -5.17 10.95
CA GLY A 172 14.29 -4.21 10.67
C GLY A 172 13.77 -2.77 10.64
N HIS A 173 14.11 -1.96 11.65
CA HIS A 173 13.68 -0.57 11.73
C HIS A 173 14.34 0.30 10.65
N TRP A 174 13.63 1.36 10.23
CA TRP A 174 14.15 2.38 9.31
C TRP A 174 15.48 2.94 9.81
N GLY A 175 16.42 3.10 8.90
CA GLY A 175 17.80 3.50 9.19
C GLY A 175 18.72 2.32 9.52
N PHE A 176 18.18 1.18 9.96
CA PHE A 176 18.96 -0.01 10.35
C PHE A 176 18.70 -1.22 9.43
N HIS A 177 17.58 -1.27 8.72
CA HIS A 177 17.25 -2.33 7.76
C HIS A 177 18.34 -2.54 6.70
N GLN A 178 19.19 -1.54 6.44
CA GLN A 178 20.35 -1.66 5.56
C GLN A 178 21.38 -2.68 6.05
N ASN A 179 21.39 -3.00 7.35
CA ASN A 179 22.31 -3.95 7.98
C ASN A 179 21.74 -5.39 8.00
N ILE A 180 20.61 -5.64 7.30
CA ILE A 180 19.95 -6.96 7.32
C ILE A 180 20.86 -8.07 6.79
N GLU A 181 21.74 -7.79 5.84
CA GLU A 181 22.68 -8.77 5.30
C GLU A 181 23.63 -9.28 6.40
N GLN A 182 24.24 -8.37 7.18
CA GLN A 182 25.07 -8.74 8.32
C GLN A 182 24.27 -9.50 9.39
N PHE A 183 23.08 -9.04 9.74
CA PHE A 183 22.21 -9.72 10.69
C PHE A 183 21.90 -11.15 10.24
N MET A 184 21.58 -11.36 8.97
CA MET A 184 21.28 -12.67 8.43
C MET A 184 22.50 -13.60 8.42
N ASP A 185 23.71 -13.10 8.18
CA ASP A 185 24.93 -13.89 8.25
C ASP A 185 25.14 -14.51 9.64
N GLU A 186 24.77 -13.77 10.69
CA GLU A 186 24.87 -14.23 12.08
C GLU A 186 23.66 -15.08 12.50
N TYR A 187 22.48 -14.82 11.95
CA TYR A 187 21.22 -15.40 12.44
C TYR A 187 20.76 -16.61 11.64
N LYS A 188 21.14 -16.77 10.36
CA LYS A 188 20.63 -17.83 9.46
C LYS A 188 20.79 -19.26 10.00
N SER A 189 21.82 -19.53 10.83
CA SER A 189 22.02 -20.84 11.46
C SER A 189 20.95 -21.21 12.50
N LYS A 190 20.16 -20.23 12.94
CA LYS A 190 19.07 -20.40 13.90
C LYS A 190 17.71 -20.60 13.23
N LEU A 191 17.63 -20.41 11.91
CA LEU A 191 16.40 -20.64 11.14
C LEU A 191 16.21 -22.11 10.82
N ASP A 192 14.97 -22.59 10.91
CA ASP A 192 14.62 -23.89 10.36
C ASP A 192 14.56 -23.77 8.83
N PRO A 193 15.40 -24.54 8.08
CA PRO A 193 15.42 -24.45 6.62
C PRO A 193 14.13 -24.98 5.96
N ASN A 194 13.29 -25.71 6.70
CA ASN A 194 12.04 -26.27 6.19
C ASN A 194 10.82 -25.38 6.44
N LEU A 195 10.96 -24.39 7.30
CA LEU A 195 9.87 -23.47 7.62
C LEU A 195 10.06 -22.11 6.97
N PRO A 196 8.97 -21.44 6.56
CA PRO A 196 9.02 -20.03 6.19
C PRO A 196 9.37 -19.18 7.41
N PHE A 197 10.08 -18.10 7.20
CA PHE A 197 10.20 -17.03 8.18
C PHE A 197 9.74 -15.70 7.59
N PHE A 198 9.32 -14.79 8.45
CA PHE A 198 8.65 -13.55 8.07
C PHE A 198 9.52 -12.36 8.46
N TYR A 199 9.80 -11.49 7.50
CA TYR A 199 10.59 -10.29 7.71
C TYR A 199 9.76 -9.05 7.44
N ALA A 200 9.79 -8.09 8.37
CA ALA A 200 9.20 -6.77 8.23
C ALA A 200 10.28 -5.71 8.08
N GLN A 201 10.16 -4.87 7.07
CA GLN A 201 10.84 -3.59 6.95
C GLN A 201 9.93 -2.59 6.25
N HIS A 202 10.27 -1.29 6.27
CA HIS A 202 9.39 -0.30 5.68
C HIS A 202 9.52 -0.19 4.16
N PRO A 203 10.71 0.05 3.55
CA PRO A 203 10.87 0.10 2.10
C PRO A 203 10.85 -1.31 1.50
N HIS A 204 10.37 -1.46 0.27
CA HIS A 204 10.40 -2.78 -0.36
C HIS A 204 11.80 -3.16 -0.87
N PRO A 205 12.13 -4.47 -0.95
CA PRO A 205 13.36 -4.91 -1.57
C PRO A 205 13.44 -4.44 -3.02
N LYS A 206 14.58 -3.89 -3.40
CA LYS A 206 14.80 -3.38 -4.75
C LYS A 206 14.58 -4.46 -5.82
N ASP A 207 13.97 -4.06 -6.93
CA ASP A 207 13.73 -4.91 -8.11
C ASP A 207 12.78 -6.09 -7.84
N THR A 208 11.85 -5.94 -6.89
CA THR A 208 10.84 -6.94 -6.54
C THR A 208 9.43 -6.50 -6.93
N ILE A 209 8.57 -6.17 -5.95
CA ILE A 209 7.19 -5.73 -6.18
C ILE A 209 7.12 -4.41 -6.97
N TYR A 210 6.02 -4.21 -7.68
CA TYR A 210 5.71 -3.04 -8.49
C TYR A 210 6.65 -2.80 -9.70
N GLY A 211 7.61 -3.67 -9.92
CA GLY A 211 8.53 -3.65 -11.04
C GLY A 211 9.93 -3.14 -10.74
N PRO A 212 10.86 -3.34 -11.68
CA PRO A 212 12.22 -2.89 -11.54
C PRO A 212 12.27 -1.37 -11.28
N TRP A 213 13.09 -0.97 -10.29
CA TRP A 213 13.28 0.43 -9.92
C TRP A 213 12.01 1.15 -9.43
N ALA A 214 10.97 0.41 -9.00
CA ALA A 214 9.80 1.03 -8.40
C ALA A 214 10.21 1.91 -7.21
N TRP A 215 9.60 3.08 -7.09
CA TRP A 215 9.86 4.00 -6.00
C TRP A 215 9.58 3.36 -4.63
N GLY A 216 10.37 3.72 -3.63
CA GLY A 216 10.19 3.23 -2.25
C GLY A 216 11.00 1.98 -1.91
N HIS A 217 12.01 1.63 -2.70
CA HIS A 217 12.88 0.47 -2.44
C HIS A 217 14.04 0.78 -1.48
N ASP A 218 14.64 -0.28 -0.92
CA ASP A 218 15.70 -0.28 0.09
C ASP A 218 17.15 -0.21 -0.46
N ASN A 219 17.33 0.16 -1.71
CA ASN A 219 18.62 0.16 -2.40
C ASN A 219 19.28 -1.24 -2.53
N GLY A 220 18.52 -2.32 -2.29
CA GLY A 220 18.93 -3.69 -2.55
C GLY A 220 19.55 -4.44 -1.38
N ALA A 221 19.53 -3.90 -0.16
CA ALA A 221 20.05 -4.60 1.01
C ALA A 221 19.32 -5.94 1.24
N SER A 222 17.99 -5.91 1.26
CA SER A 222 17.18 -7.12 1.45
C SER A 222 17.26 -8.07 0.27
N THR A 223 17.34 -7.56 -0.96
CA THR A 223 17.52 -8.39 -2.16
C THR A 223 18.81 -9.18 -2.08
N ARG A 224 19.91 -8.59 -1.62
CA ARG A 224 21.17 -9.33 -1.41
C ARG A 224 21.07 -10.32 -0.25
N ALA A 225 20.52 -9.88 0.90
CA ALA A 225 20.40 -10.71 2.10
C ALA A 225 19.59 -11.99 1.85
N PHE A 226 18.50 -11.89 1.08
CA PHE A 226 17.57 -13.00 0.86
C PHE A 226 17.77 -13.73 -0.48
N SER A 227 18.73 -13.32 -1.31
CA SER A 227 18.98 -13.94 -2.62
C SER A 227 19.27 -15.46 -2.57
N LYS A 228 19.66 -15.98 -1.40
CA LYS A 228 19.93 -17.40 -1.16
C LYS A 228 19.04 -18.00 -0.05
N THR A 229 17.92 -17.35 0.25
CA THR A 229 17.07 -17.73 1.38
C THR A 229 15.61 -17.83 0.90
N PRO A 230 15.26 -18.89 0.15
CA PRO A 230 13.98 -19.03 -0.53
C PRO A 230 12.77 -19.10 0.43
N ASN A 231 13.00 -19.44 1.69
CA ASN A 231 11.97 -19.47 2.73
C ASN A 231 11.70 -18.08 3.40
N ALA A 232 12.36 -17.01 2.94
CA ALA A 232 12.07 -15.65 3.38
C ALA A 232 10.78 -15.12 2.74
N ILE A 233 9.87 -14.57 3.57
CA ILE A 233 8.69 -13.84 3.13
C ILE A 233 8.77 -12.44 3.73
N VAL A 234 8.91 -11.43 2.88
CA VAL A 234 9.20 -10.03 3.24
C VAL A 234 7.94 -9.19 3.09
N PHE A 235 7.51 -8.50 4.14
CA PHE A 235 6.39 -7.58 4.13
C PHE A 235 6.87 -6.13 4.24
N THR A 236 6.29 -5.24 3.41
CA THR A 236 6.77 -3.86 3.26
C THR A 236 5.65 -2.86 3.01
N GLY A 237 5.83 -1.62 3.49
CA GLY A 237 4.92 -0.50 3.29
C GLY A 237 5.47 0.57 2.36
N HIS A 238 5.47 1.82 2.82
CA HIS A 238 6.11 3.00 2.26
C HIS A 238 5.51 3.55 0.95
N SER A 239 5.22 2.70 -0.02
CA SER A 239 4.71 3.11 -1.32
C SER A 239 3.21 3.44 -1.35
N HIS A 240 2.44 2.95 -0.36
CA HIS A 240 0.98 3.05 -0.28
C HIS A 240 0.24 2.51 -1.53
N TYR A 241 0.86 1.63 -2.31
CA TYR A 241 0.20 0.98 -3.44
C TYR A 241 -0.94 0.09 -2.93
N PRO A 242 -2.09 0.04 -3.62
CA PRO A 242 -3.24 -0.72 -3.14
C PRO A 242 -3.01 -2.22 -3.24
N LEU A 243 -3.63 -2.97 -2.36
CA LEU A 243 -3.63 -4.45 -2.42
C LEU A 243 -4.45 -5.03 -3.59
N THR A 244 -5.09 -4.18 -4.37
CA THR A 244 -5.69 -4.55 -5.66
C THR A 244 -4.68 -4.61 -6.79
N ASP A 245 -3.45 -4.16 -6.56
CA ASP A 245 -2.35 -4.25 -7.53
C ASP A 245 -1.70 -5.63 -7.46
N GLU A 246 -1.93 -6.46 -8.47
CA GLU A 246 -1.37 -7.81 -8.55
C GLU A 246 0.16 -7.84 -8.70
N SER A 247 0.81 -6.72 -9.00
CA SER A 247 2.26 -6.59 -8.95
C SER A 247 2.79 -6.34 -7.53
N GLY A 248 1.91 -6.19 -6.55
CA GLY A 248 2.24 -6.04 -5.12
C GLY A 248 2.73 -7.31 -4.44
N ILE A 249 2.77 -8.43 -5.13
CA ILE A 249 3.42 -9.68 -4.70
C ILE A 249 4.40 -10.14 -5.77
N TRP A 250 5.58 -10.55 -5.33
CA TRP A 250 6.67 -11.02 -6.19
C TRP A 250 7.35 -12.24 -5.61
N GLN A 251 7.70 -13.20 -6.46
CA GLN A 251 8.48 -14.39 -6.12
C GLN A 251 9.58 -14.64 -7.13
N ASP A 252 10.79 -14.85 -6.62
CA ASP A 252 11.91 -15.45 -7.36
C ASP A 252 12.83 -16.19 -6.41
N THR A 253 13.87 -15.57 -5.86
CA THR A 253 14.79 -16.16 -4.88
C THR A 253 14.21 -16.13 -3.46
N PHE A 254 13.26 -15.28 -3.21
CA PHE A 254 12.45 -15.17 -1.99
C PHE A 254 11.07 -14.59 -2.35
N THR A 255 10.20 -14.36 -1.38
CA THR A 255 8.90 -13.74 -1.61
C THR A 255 8.87 -12.33 -1.03
N SER A 256 8.39 -11.34 -1.81
CA SER A 256 8.16 -9.96 -1.35
C SER A 256 6.70 -9.58 -1.52
N ILE A 257 6.11 -8.94 -0.50
CA ILE A 257 4.68 -8.57 -0.44
C ILE A 257 4.54 -7.14 0.08
N GLY A 258 3.86 -6.30 -0.70
CA GLY A 258 3.45 -4.97 -0.27
C GLY A 258 2.22 -5.04 0.64
N THR A 259 2.16 -4.17 1.65
CA THR A 259 1.08 -4.14 2.66
C THR A 259 0.12 -2.96 2.47
N ALA A 260 0.35 -2.13 1.47
CA ALA A 260 -0.39 -0.90 1.20
C ALA A 260 -0.28 0.14 2.33
N SER A 261 -1.42 0.64 2.81
CA SER A 261 -1.47 1.61 3.91
C SER A 261 -2.78 1.49 4.67
N LEU A 262 -2.68 1.64 5.99
CA LEU A 262 -3.84 1.69 6.85
C LEU A 262 -4.42 3.11 6.97
N ARG A 263 -3.72 4.14 6.47
CA ARG A 263 -4.22 5.52 6.55
C ARG A 263 -4.81 6.02 5.25
N TYR A 264 -4.06 5.98 4.17
CA TYR A 264 -4.53 6.42 2.86
C TYR A 264 -3.83 5.62 1.77
N ILE A 265 -4.56 5.31 0.70
CA ILE A 265 -4.05 4.59 -0.45
C ILE A 265 -3.62 5.58 -1.53
N GLY A 266 -2.52 5.27 -2.18
CA GLY A 266 -2.01 6.07 -3.27
C GLY A 266 -0.96 7.10 -2.86
N HIS A 267 0.01 7.23 -3.70
CA HIS A 267 1.10 8.18 -3.55
C HIS A 267 1.22 9.05 -4.80
N ARG A 268 1.65 10.31 -4.60
CA ARG A 268 1.78 11.31 -5.68
C ARG A 268 2.67 10.86 -6.84
N TYR A 269 3.64 10.01 -6.56
CA TYR A 269 4.68 9.57 -7.48
C TYR A 269 4.61 8.06 -7.79
N ASN A 270 3.49 7.42 -7.49
CA ASN A 270 3.33 5.99 -7.72
C ASN A 270 3.57 5.66 -9.19
N ARG A 271 4.25 4.54 -9.42
CA ARG A 271 4.58 4.01 -10.73
C ARG A 271 5.46 4.91 -11.59
N GLU A 272 5.95 6.03 -11.10
CA GLU A 272 6.84 6.90 -11.86
C GLU A 272 8.06 6.13 -12.40
N ASN A 273 8.56 5.19 -11.60
CA ASN A 273 9.70 4.35 -11.93
C ASN A 273 9.36 2.85 -11.92
N SER A 274 8.10 2.47 -12.13
CA SER A 274 7.67 1.09 -11.92
C SER A 274 8.18 0.08 -12.94
N GLY A 275 8.90 0.45 -13.95
CA GLY A 275 9.35 -0.47 -15.01
C GLY A 275 8.21 -1.13 -15.81
N TYR A 276 6.98 -1.09 -15.32
CA TYR A 276 5.78 -1.56 -15.99
C TYR A 276 5.01 -0.40 -16.58
N GLY A 277 4.87 -0.41 -17.91
CA GLY A 277 4.09 0.58 -18.63
C GLY A 277 4.66 1.98 -18.72
N GLY A 278 5.91 2.20 -18.37
CA GLY A 278 6.72 3.38 -18.64
C GLY A 278 6.06 4.76 -18.48
N GLY A 279 6.78 5.69 -17.92
CA GLY A 279 6.38 7.07 -17.82
C GLY A 279 5.55 7.43 -16.57
N PRO A 280 5.62 8.68 -16.15
CA PRO A 280 4.95 9.16 -14.96
C PRO A 280 3.44 9.13 -15.12
N VAL A 281 2.72 8.71 -14.08
CA VAL A 281 1.28 8.87 -14.00
C VAL A 281 0.99 10.28 -13.49
N GLU A 282 0.48 11.13 -14.37
CA GLU A 282 0.00 12.45 -13.98
C GLU A 282 -1.35 12.30 -13.27
N GLN A 283 -1.56 12.99 -12.20
CA GLN A 283 -2.83 12.99 -11.47
C GLN A 283 -3.17 11.67 -10.78
N MET A 284 -2.40 11.37 -9.77
CA MET A 284 -2.89 10.54 -8.71
C MET A 284 -3.43 11.45 -7.62
N PRO A 285 -4.74 11.58 -7.49
CA PRO A 285 -5.26 12.23 -6.30
C PRO A 285 -4.86 11.36 -5.11
N ARG A 286 -4.11 11.93 -4.18
CA ARG A 286 -3.95 11.33 -2.86
C ARG A 286 -5.37 11.03 -2.35
N MET A 287 -5.64 9.76 -2.09
CA MET A 287 -6.93 9.39 -1.55
C MET A 287 -7.13 10.11 -0.23
N LYS A 288 -8.30 10.71 -0.05
CA LYS A 288 -8.64 11.34 1.22
C LYS A 288 -8.63 10.29 2.32
N ASP A 289 -8.18 10.67 3.51
CA ASP A 289 -8.30 9.83 4.69
C ASP A 289 -9.74 9.31 4.81
N GLY A 290 -9.89 8.00 5.05
CA GLY A 290 -11.19 7.37 5.22
C GLY A 290 -11.84 6.74 3.99
N HIS A 291 -11.26 6.87 2.79
CA HIS A 291 -11.81 6.22 1.60
C HIS A 291 -11.50 4.71 1.55
N SER A 292 -10.31 4.30 1.97
CA SER A 292 -9.86 2.90 1.96
C SER A 292 -8.72 2.71 2.96
N LYS A 293 -8.65 1.53 3.58
CA LYS A 293 -7.65 1.16 4.57
C LYS A 293 -7.27 -0.30 4.39
N HIS A 294 -6.11 -0.53 3.81
CA HIS A 294 -5.70 -1.87 3.41
C HIS A 294 -4.80 -2.54 4.44
N GLY A 295 -4.88 -3.86 4.48
CA GLY A 295 -3.99 -4.74 5.22
C GLY A 295 -4.24 -6.21 4.87
N LEU A 296 -3.44 -7.08 5.45
CA LEU A 296 -3.38 -8.51 5.15
C LEU A 296 -3.74 -9.35 6.36
N LEU A 297 -4.33 -10.50 6.11
CA LEU A 297 -4.38 -11.62 7.06
C LEU A 297 -3.60 -12.78 6.45
N VAL A 298 -2.58 -13.24 7.14
CA VAL A 298 -1.74 -14.36 6.71
C VAL A 298 -2.09 -15.59 7.54
N SER A 299 -2.37 -16.71 6.88
CA SER A 299 -2.66 -18.00 7.49
C SER A 299 -1.69 -19.04 6.96
N VAL A 300 -0.91 -19.67 7.83
CA VAL A 300 0.10 -20.67 7.46
C VAL A 300 -0.44 -22.05 7.74
N PHE A 301 -0.45 -22.89 6.73
CA PHE A 301 -0.84 -24.30 6.77
C PHE A 301 0.38 -25.20 6.54
N ASP A 302 0.20 -26.52 6.52
CA ASP A 302 1.31 -27.47 6.31
C ASP A 302 1.90 -27.39 4.90
N ASP A 303 1.08 -27.12 3.89
CA ASP A 303 1.43 -27.18 2.48
C ASP A 303 1.34 -25.84 1.73
N HIS A 304 0.76 -24.81 2.36
CA HIS A 304 0.60 -23.49 1.75
C HIS A 304 0.47 -22.36 2.78
N ILE A 305 0.53 -21.13 2.28
CA ILE A 305 0.22 -19.91 3.03
C ILE A 305 -0.84 -19.13 2.27
N ASP A 306 -1.95 -18.80 2.92
CA ASP A 306 -2.95 -17.88 2.42
C ASP A 306 -2.64 -16.46 2.87
N VAL A 307 -2.69 -15.52 1.94
CA VAL A 307 -2.53 -14.09 2.19
C VAL A 307 -3.81 -13.38 1.72
N ALA A 308 -4.76 -13.23 2.63
CA ALA A 308 -6.01 -12.53 2.39
C ALA A 308 -5.80 -11.02 2.38
N ARG A 309 -6.36 -10.35 1.37
CA ARG A 309 -6.26 -8.90 1.15
C ARG A 309 -7.54 -8.21 1.56
N ARG A 310 -7.44 -7.22 2.45
CA ARG A 310 -8.64 -6.60 3.03
C ARG A 310 -8.63 -5.10 3.01
N ASP A 311 -9.80 -4.51 2.79
CA ASP A 311 -10.11 -3.11 3.08
C ASP A 311 -10.91 -3.03 4.39
N PHE A 312 -10.26 -2.58 5.47
CA PHE A 312 -10.87 -2.42 6.78
C PHE A 312 -11.86 -1.25 6.87
N GLN A 313 -11.73 -0.25 5.98
CA GLN A 313 -12.67 0.86 5.95
C GLN A 313 -14.02 0.41 5.41
N ASN A 314 -14.00 -0.31 4.31
CA ASN A 314 -15.19 -0.71 3.58
C ASN A 314 -15.68 -2.12 3.92
N ASP A 315 -14.95 -2.82 4.81
CA ASP A 315 -15.24 -4.19 5.25
C ASP A 315 -15.38 -5.19 4.08
N GLU A 316 -14.43 -5.12 3.12
CA GLU A 316 -14.46 -5.95 1.91
C GLU A 316 -13.12 -6.65 1.64
N SER A 317 -13.16 -7.80 0.96
CA SER A 317 -11.98 -8.46 0.38
C SER A 317 -11.57 -7.76 -0.91
N LEU A 318 -10.26 -7.66 -1.15
CA LEU A 318 -9.69 -6.95 -2.30
C LEU A 318 -9.25 -7.89 -3.43
N GLY A 319 -10.03 -8.92 -3.68
CA GLY A 319 -9.79 -9.96 -4.68
C GLY A 319 -9.58 -11.32 -4.04
N ALA A 320 -9.14 -12.30 -4.82
CA ALA A 320 -8.79 -13.63 -4.33
C ALA A 320 -7.54 -13.56 -3.44
N ASP A 321 -7.44 -14.47 -2.49
CA ASP A 321 -6.26 -14.58 -1.66
C ASP A 321 -5.02 -14.96 -2.51
N TRP A 322 -3.87 -14.45 -2.13
CA TRP A 322 -2.62 -14.93 -2.68
C TRP A 322 -2.21 -16.20 -1.95
N VAL A 323 -2.09 -17.31 -2.68
CA VAL A 323 -1.75 -18.63 -2.13
C VAL A 323 -0.32 -18.96 -2.47
N LEU A 324 0.52 -19.11 -1.46
CA LEU A 324 1.94 -19.45 -1.58
C LEU A 324 2.16 -20.92 -1.27
N PRO A 325 2.43 -21.79 -2.24
CA PRO A 325 2.79 -23.18 -1.97
C PRO A 325 4.04 -23.30 -1.09
N LEU A 326 4.07 -24.29 -0.20
CA LEU A 326 5.21 -24.60 0.64
C LEU A 326 5.99 -25.83 0.10
N PRO A 327 7.32 -25.87 0.22
CA PRO A 327 8.19 -24.79 0.71
C PRO A 327 8.22 -23.59 -0.23
N PRO A 328 8.41 -22.35 0.29
CA PRO A 328 8.37 -21.14 -0.51
C PRO A 328 9.38 -21.18 -1.67
N CYS A 329 9.02 -20.56 -2.79
CA CYS A 329 9.85 -20.45 -4.00
C CYS A 329 10.25 -21.76 -4.67
N LYS A 330 9.76 -22.93 -4.24
CA LYS A 330 9.83 -24.16 -4.99
C LYS A 330 8.95 -24.07 -6.25
N GLU A 331 7.72 -23.63 -6.06
CA GLU A 331 6.85 -23.12 -7.11
C GLU A 331 6.79 -21.61 -6.99
N LYS A 332 6.72 -20.91 -8.12
CA LYS A 332 6.75 -19.43 -8.16
C LYS A 332 5.53 -18.88 -8.87
N PRO A 333 4.30 -19.11 -8.34
CA PRO A 333 3.09 -18.61 -8.97
C PRO A 333 3.05 -17.07 -9.08
N TYR A 334 3.85 -16.38 -8.28
CA TYR A 334 3.94 -14.91 -8.27
C TYR A 334 5.22 -14.37 -8.91
N ALA A 335 5.91 -15.15 -9.73
CA ALA A 335 6.98 -14.63 -10.58
C ALA A 335 6.39 -13.64 -11.59
N ILE A 336 6.80 -12.37 -11.53
CA ILE A 336 6.13 -11.32 -12.30
C ILE A 336 6.29 -11.45 -13.81
N PRO A 337 7.49 -11.75 -14.39
CA PRO A 337 7.58 -11.86 -15.84
C PRO A 337 6.60 -12.87 -16.46
N PRO A 338 6.45 -14.11 -15.94
CA PRO A 338 5.43 -15.04 -16.43
C PRO A 338 4.00 -14.54 -16.26
N ARG A 339 3.68 -13.91 -15.11
CA ARG A 339 2.35 -13.37 -14.86
C ARG A 339 2.02 -12.21 -15.82
N ALA A 340 2.98 -11.31 -16.05
CA ALA A 340 2.82 -10.22 -17.00
C ALA A 340 2.56 -10.71 -18.43
N VAL A 341 3.22 -11.81 -18.84
CA VAL A 341 2.96 -12.45 -20.14
C VAL A 341 1.58 -13.07 -20.17
N LYS A 342 1.19 -13.83 -19.15
CA LYS A 342 -0.13 -14.49 -19.05
C LYS A 342 -1.26 -13.45 -19.03
N ALA A 343 -1.07 -12.30 -18.39
CA ALA A 343 -2.09 -11.23 -18.35
C ALA A 343 -2.45 -10.71 -19.75
N ARG A 344 -1.59 -10.85 -20.75
CA ARG A 344 -1.88 -10.48 -22.15
C ARG A 344 -3.00 -11.29 -22.79
N GLU A 345 -3.32 -12.45 -22.23
CA GLU A 345 -4.42 -13.29 -22.71
C GLU A 345 -5.80 -12.69 -22.35
N ASN A 346 -5.84 -11.80 -21.36
CA ASN A 346 -7.06 -11.15 -20.89
C ASN A 346 -6.82 -9.67 -20.58
N LEU A 347 -6.56 -8.87 -21.62
CA LEU A 347 -6.30 -7.44 -21.48
C LEU A 347 -7.57 -6.68 -21.11
N PRO A 348 -7.45 -5.53 -20.39
CA PRO A 348 -8.60 -4.67 -20.12
C PRO A 348 -9.19 -4.15 -21.44
N ALA A 349 -10.52 -4.17 -21.53
CA ALA A 349 -11.24 -3.83 -22.73
C ALA A 349 -12.41 -2.88 -22.47
N PHE A 350 -12.66 -2.00 -23.44
CA PHE A 350 -13.83 -1.12 -23.47
C PHE A 350 -15.03 -1.81 -24.14
N ALA A 351 -16.23 -1.28 -23.87
CA ALA A 351 -17.40 -1.58 -24.69
C ALA A 351 -17.21 -1.16 -26.14
N ALA A 352 -17.94 -1.77 -27.07
CA ALA A 352 -17.72 -1.64 -28.52
C ALA A 352 -17.83 -0.20 -29.04
N ASP A 353 -18.71 0.61 -28.47
CA ASP A 353 -19.00 2.00 -28.88
C ASP A 353 -18.41 3.06 -27.93
N ALA A 354 -17.56 2.64 -27.00
CA ALA A 354 -17.02 3.49 -25.94
C ALA A 354 -16.29 4.76 -26.46
N GLY A 355 -15.69 4.71 -27.64
CA GLY A 355 -15.02 5.86 -28.22
C GLY A 355 -15.95 7.05 -28.48
N SER A 356 -17.22 6.80 -28.80
CA SER A 356 -18.23 7.84 -29.01
C SER A 356 -18.63 8.58 -27.73
N LEU A 357 -18.31 8.00 -26.56
CA LEU A 357 -18.61 8.55 -25.24
C LEU A 357 -17.48 9.44 -24.70
N ILE A 358 -16.33 9.53 -25.39
CA ILE A 358 -15.26 10.45 -25.00
C ILE A 358 -15.72 11.88 -25.24
N LYS A 359 -15.67 12.69 -24.18
CA LYS A 359 -16.02 14.12 -24.18
C LYS A 359 -14.78 14.94 -23.85
N ALA A 360 -14.73 16.15 -24.39
CA ALA A 360 -13.70 17.13 -24.05
C ALA A 360 -14.33 18.51 -23.88
N GLU A 361 -14.00 19.17 -22.79
CA GLU A 361 -14.51 20.50 -22.43
C GLU A 361 -13.36 21.42 -22.09
N ASP A 362 -13.36 22.63 -22.68
CA ASP A 362 -12.43 23.67 -22.28
C ASP A 362 -12.95 24.36 -21.02
N VAL A 363 -12.09 24.50 -20.03
CA VAL A 363 -12.40 25.10 -18.72
C VAL A 363 -11.34 26.11 -18.32
N ASP A 364 -11.74 27.10 -17.54
CA ASP A 364 -10.80 27.97 -16.85
C ASP A 364 -10.27 27.22 -15.64
N GLY A 365 -8.98 26.92 -15.66
CA GLY A 365 -8.30 26.17 -14.61
C GLY A 365 -7.15 26.95 -13.98
N LYS A 366 -6.38 26.25 -13.16
CA LYS A 366 -5.13 26.79 -12.58
C LYS A 366 -4.04 25.74 -12.74
N ASP A 367 -2.81 26.19 -12.99
CA ASP A 367 -1.65 25.32 -12.95
C ASP A 367 -1.30 24.89 -11.52
N ARG A 368 -0.23 24.09 -11.38
CA ARG A 368 0.26 23.60 -10.08
C ARG A 368 0.71 24.72 -9.12
N ARG A 369 0.95 25.94 -9.64
CA ARG A 369 1.36 27.13 -8.87
C ARG A 369 0.19 28.01 -8.54
N GLY A 370 -1.04 27.64 -8.98
CA GLY A 370 -2.25 28.43 -8.79
C GLY A 370 -2.45 29.53 -9.83
N THR A 371 -1.63 29.59 -10.89
CA THR A 371 -1.76 30.56 -11.98
C THR A 371 -2.94 30.20 -12.87
N PRO A 372 -3.85 31.13 -13.21
CA PRO A 372 -4.93 30.88 -14.13
C PRO A 372 -4.37 30.35 -15.48
N THR A 373 -4.84 29.19 -15.88
CA THR A 373 -4.37 28.52 -17.10
C THR A 373 -5.56 27.83 -17.75
N PRO A 374 -5.90 28.14 -19.01
CA PRO A 374 -6.91 27.41 -19.76
C PRO A 374 -6.58 25.93 -19.81
N GLN A 375 -7.58 25.08 -19.62
CA GLN A 375 -7.43 23.63 -19.55
C GLN A 375 -8.50 22.95 -20.41
N THR A 376 -8.21 21.74 -20.87
CA THR A 376 -9.19 20.84 -21.47
C THR A 376 -9.37 19.63 -20.59
N VAL A 377 -10.58 19.41 -20.10
CA VAL A 377 -10.97 18.22 -19.34
C VAL A 377 -11.46 17.17 -20.34
N VAL A 378 -10.83 16.01 -20.33
CA VAL A 378 -11.26 14.85 -21.12
C VAL A 378 -11.89 13.83 -20.20
N THR A 379 -13.17 13.55 -20.43
CA THR A 379 -13.94 12.48 -19.74
C THR A 379 -14.11 11.31 -20.68
N PHE A 380 -13.88 10.10 -20.17
CA PHE A 380 -13.92 8.89 -20.99
C PHE A 380 -14.54 7.72 -20.18
N PRO A 381 -15.21 6.75 -20.84
CA PRO A 381 -15.67 5.55 -20.18
C PRO A 381 -14.51 4.68 -19.70
N THR A 382 -14.67 3.97 -18.60
CA THR A 382 -13.67 3.03 -18.11
C THR A 382 -13.78 1.66 -18.79
N ALA A 383 -12.65 0.96 -18.89
CA ALA A 383 -12.59 -0.40 -19.42
C ALA A 383 -12.99 -1.37 -18.29
N LEU A 384 -14.20 -1.93 -18.39
CA LEU A 384 -14.81 -2.82 -17.37
C LEU A 384 -14.98 -4.26 -17.87
N ALA A 385 -14.42 -4.60 -19.03
CA ALA A 385 -14.43 -5.94 -19.60
C ALA A 385 -13.00 -6.48 -19.71
N GLY A 386 -12.86 -7.81 -19.80
CA GLY A 386 -11.55 -8.45 -19.80
C GLY A 386 -10.84 -8.35 -18.47
N GLY A 387 -9.52 -8.21 -18.50
CA GLY A 387 -8.69 -7.98 -17.32
C GLY A 387 -8.89 -6.59 -16.72
N ARG A 388 -8.40 -6.41 -15.50
CA ARG A 388 -8.54 -5.15 -14.78
C ARG A 388 -7.69 -4.04 -15.39
N ALA A 389 -8.32 -2.92 -15.73
CA ALA A 389 -7.60 -1.69 -16.02
C ALA A 389 -7.10 -1.08 -14.71
N PHE A 390 -5.81 -0.82 -14.64
CA PHE A 390 -5.18 -0.20 -13.49
C PHE A 390 -4.90 1.29 -13.73
N ASP A 391 -4.53 1.64 -14.94
CA ASP A 391 -4.43 3.02 -15.38
C ASP A 391 -4.81 3.18 -16.87
N TYR A 392 -4.92 4.43 -17.29
CA TYR A 392 -5.22 4.82 -18.68
C TYR A 392 -4.15 5.75 -19.19
N GLU A 393 -3.66 5.46 -20.38
CA GLU A 393 -2.90 6.43 -21.16
C GLU A 393 -3.85 7.19 -22.07
N VAL A 394 -3.83 8.50 -22.01
CA VAL A 394 -4.64 9.38 -22.83
C VAL A 394 -3.71 10.25 -23.69
N GLN A 395 -3.85 10.14 -24.99
CA GLN A 395 -3.09 10.90 -25.97
C GLN A 395 -3.98 11.95 -26.63
N ALA A 396 -3.47 13.16 -26.79
CA ALA A 396 -4.04 14.17 -27.66
C ALA A 396 -3.33 14.08 -29.02
N GLU A 397 -4.06 13.75 -30.05
CA GLU A 397 -3.56 13.70 -31.45
C GLU A 397 -4.03 14.91 -32.22
N LEU A 398 -3.10 15.56 -32.92
CA LEU A 398 -3.41 16.61 -33.88
C LEU A 398 -3.49 16.00 -35.25
N ASN A 399 -4.55 16.37 -36.00
CA ASN A 399 -4.74 16.01 -37.39
C ASN A 399 -4.58 17.27 -38.24
N TYR A 400 -3.42 17.36 -38.87
CA TYR A 400 -3.08 18.50 -39.73
C TYR A 400 -2.84 17.98 -41.14
N TYR A 401 -3.69 18.40 -42.06
CA TYR A 401 -3.81 17.80 -43.40
C TYR A 401 -3.99 16.27 -43.25
N ASP A 402 -3.20 15.46 -43.92
CA ASP A 402 -3.27 13.99 -43.85
C ASP A 402 -2.30 13.38 -42.82
N VAL A 403 -1.73 14.21 -41.93
CA VAL A 403 -0.77 13.76 -40.92
C VAL A 403 -1.37 13.81 -39.52
N THR A 404 -1.35 12.68 -38.85
CA THR A 404 -1.68 12.57 -37.42
C THR A 404 -0.40 12.58 -36.61
N ARG A 405 -0.32 13.42 -35.59
CA ARG A 405 0.80 13.49 -34.65
C ARG A 405 0.30 13.46 -33.23
N VAL A 406 0.93 12.65 -32.40
CA VAL A 406 0.73 12.71 -30.94
C VAL A 406 1.35 14.01 -30.45
N PHE A 407 0.51 14.85 -29.88
CA PHE A 407 0.90 16.14 -29.35
C PHE A 407 1.30 16.06 -27.88
N CYS A 408 0.49 15.37 -27.07
CA CYS A 408 0.71 15.20 -25.66
C CYS A 408 0.19 13.83 -25.20
N THR A 409 0.93 13.20 -24.32
CA THR A 409 0.52 11.94 -23.67
C THR A 409 0.48 12.14 -22.17
N LYS A 410 -0.58 11.68 -21.54
CA LYS A 410 -0.75 11.68 -20.10
C LYS A 410 -1.26 10.33 -19.63
N ARG A 411 -0.96 9.98 -18.37
CA ARG A 411 -1.50 8.79 -17.73
C ARG A 411 -2.27 9.17 -16.47
N VAL A 412 -3.33 8.43 -16.19
CA VAL A 412 -4.17 8.59 -15.00
C VAL A 412 -4.58 7.21 -14.50
N PHE A 413 -4.60 7.02 -13.18
CA PHE A 413 -5.12 5.79 -12.60
C PHE A 413 -6.60 5.60 -12.93
N ALA A 414 -7.01 4.33 -13.05
CA ALA A 414 -8.43 4.00 -13.10
C ALA A 414 -9.11 4.57 -11.84
N PRO A 415 -10.23 5.28 -11.99
CA PRO A 415 -10.97 5.79 -10.84
C PRO A 415 -11.37 4.63 -9.92
N GLU A 416 -11.23 4.84 -8.61
CA GLU A 416 -11.47 3.80 -7.60
C GLU A 416 -10.56 2.55 -7.75
N TYR A 417 -9.37 2.70 -8.36
CA TYR A 417 -8.40 1.62 -8.60
C TYR A 417 -8.02 0.82 -7.34
N PHE A 418 -8.22 1.39 -6.18
CA PHE A 418 -7.97 0.80 -4.86
C PHE A 418 -9.15 -0.06 -4.35
N ARG A 419 -10.30 -0.07 -5.06
CA ARG A 419 -11.49 -0.85 -4.72
C ARG A 419 -11.53 -2.17 -5.52
N THR A 420 -12.47 -3.03 -5.16
CA THR A 420 -12.80 -4.22 -5.95
C THR A 420 -13.31 -3.85 -7.34
N GLU A 421 -13.22 -4.77 -8.31
CA GLU A 421 -13.66 -4.50 -9.69
C GLU A 421 -15.11 -4.05 -9.79
N SER A 422 -15.99 -4.61 -8.97
CA SER A 422 -17.41 -4.24 -8.93
C SER A 422 -17.68 -2.82 -8.42
N LYS A 423 -16.66 -2.16 -7.85
CA LYS A 423 -16.76 -0.80 -7.30
C LYS A 423 -16.01 0.24 -8.14
N LEU A 424 -15.41 -0.16 -9.26
CA LEU A 424 -14.74 0.78 -10.15
C LEU A 424 -15.74 1.78 -10.74
N ALA A 425 -15.32 3.03 -10.84
CA ALA A 425 -16.14 4.06 -11.47
C ALA A 425 -16.28 3.80 -12.98
N LYS A 426 -17.42 4.17 -13.55
CA LYS A 426 -17.74 3.97 -14.97
C LYS A 426 -17.10 5.00 -15.89
N GLU A 427 -16.61 6.11 -15.35
CA GLU A 427 -15.97 7.19 -16.09
C GLU A 427 -14.67 7.60 -15.43
N GLY A 428 -13.67 7.92 -16.25
CA GLY A 428 -12.40 8.52 -15.86
C GLY A 428 -12.26 9.93 -16.44
N GLN A 429 -11.43 10.74 -15.79
CA GLN A 429 -11.12 12.10 -16.24
C GLN A 429 -9.63 12.36 -16.23
N ILE A 430 -9.19 13.18 -17.17
CA ILE A 430 -7.84 13.73 -17.21
C ILE A 430 -7.87 15.17 -17.67
N VAL A 431 -6.96 15.99 -17.15
CA VAL A 431 -6.88 17.42 -17.49
C VAL A 431 -5.61 17.65 -18.30
N PHE A 432 -5.78 18.26 -19.47
CA PHE A 432 -4.69 18.78 -20.29
C PHE A 432 -4.59 20.29 -20.10
N ALA A 433 -3.38 20.83 -19.97
CA ALA A 433 -3.20 22.25 -20.18
C ALA A 433 -3.63 22.55 -21.63
N ARG A 434 -4.48 23.56 -21.81
CA ARG A 434 -4.89 23.98 -23.14
C ARG A 434 -3.64 24.48 -23.86
N VAL A 435 -3.41 23.92 -25.02
CA VAL A 435 -2.30 24.37 -25.82
C VAL A 435 -2.72 25.59 -26.60
N ALA A 436 -2.36 26.72 -26.05
CA ALA A 436 -2.63 28.03 -26.69
C ALA A 436 -2.07 28.15 -28.13
N GLU A 437 -1.20 27.22 -28.51
CA GLU A 437 -0.46 27.25 -29.77
C GLU A 437 -1.06 26.35 -30.84
N VAL A 438 -2.09 25.55 -30.55
CA VAL A 438 -2.74 24.73 -31.59
C VAL A 438 -3.66 25.63 -32.41
N PRO A 439 -3.44 25.78 -33.71
CA PRO A 439 -4.29 26.61 -34.54
C PRO A 439 -5.75 26.13 -34.52
N GLU A 440 -6.71 27.07 -34.50
CA GLU A 440 -8.15 26.77 -34.42
C GLU A 440 -8.69 25.87 -35.55
N HIS A 441 -7.98 25.79 -36.67
CA HIS A 441 -8.38 24.95 -37.80
C HIS A 441 -7.86 23.50 -37.73
N VAL A 442 -7.05 23.16 -36.71
CA VAL A 442 -6.50 21.83 -36.55
C VAL A 442 -7.50 20.96 -35.78
N ASP A 443 -7.82 19.80 -36.35
CA ASP A 443 -8.64 18.80 -35.64
C ASP A 443 -7.84 18.11 -34.53
N ILE A 444 -8.45 17.99 -33.35
CA ILE A 444 -7.93 17.22 -32.26
C ILE A 444 -8.76 15.96 -32.09
N ARG A 445 -8.09 14.85 -31.77
CA ARG A 445 -8.70 13.60 -31.38
C ARG A 445 -8.02 13.10 -30.10
N PHE A 446 -8.79 12.59 -29.14
CA PHE A 446 -8.24 11.90 -27.99
C PHE A 446 -8.25 10.39 -28.19
N VAL A 447 -7.17 9.76 -27.78
CA VAL A 447 -6.99 8.30 -27.80
C VAL A 447 -6.83 7.84 -26.36
N VAL A 448 -7.66 6.91 -25.92
CA VAL A 448 -7.61 6.35 -24.57
C VAL A 448 -7.24 4.88 -24.65
N THR A 449 -6.17 4.49 -23.99
CA THR A 449 -5.65 3.14 -23.94
C THR A 449 -5.64 2.66 -22.49
N PRO A 450 -6.33 1.56 -22.15
CA PRO A 450 -6.30 0.99 -20.82
C PRO A 450 -5.04 0.15 -20.64
N LEU A 451 -4.46 0.18 -19.44
CA LEU A 451 -3.29 -0.63 -19.08
C LEU A 451 -3.61 -1.46 -17.84
N ASP A 452 -3.11 -2.69 -17.81
CA ASP A 452 -3.12 -3.50 -16.59
C ASP A 452 -2.00 -3.09 -15.62
N CYS A 453 -1.91 -3.74 -14.45
CA CYS A 453 -0.90 -3.42 -13.44
C CYS A 453 0.54 -3.77 -13.89
N TYR A 454 0.71 -4.56 -14.93
CA TYR A 454 2.01 -4.90 -15.53
C TYR A 454 2.39 -3.97 -16.70
N GLY A 455 1.51 -3.01 -17.05
CA GLY A 455 1.70 -2.11 -18.19
C GLY A 455 1.35 -2.71 -19.54
N ASN A 456 0.72 -3.89 -19.59
CA ASN A 456 0.20 -4.42 -20.85
C ASN A 456 -0.97 -3.55 -21.32
N ARG A 457 -0.99 -3.26 -22.62
CA ARG A 457 -1.91 -2.31 -23.25
C ARG A 457 -3.10 -3.04 -23.85
N GLY A 458 -4.31 -2.68 -23.43
CA GLY A 458 -5.53 -3.07 -24.11
C GLY A 458 -5.76 -2.29 -25.42
N LYS A 459 -6.84 -2.59 -26.11
CA LYS A 459 -7.22 -1.90 -27.34
C LYS A 459 -7.65 -0.47 -27.06
N SER A 460 -7.08 0.48 -27.77
CA SER A 460 -7.42 1.90 -27.65
C SER A 460 -8.81 2.21 -28.23
N ILE A 461 -9.47 3.20 -27.66
CA ILE A 461 -10.66 3.86 -28.20
C ILE A 461 -10.33 5.29 -28.63
N TYR A 462 -11.10 5.83 -29.54
CA TYR A 462 -10.85 7.11 -30.19
C TYR A 462 -12.08 8.01 -30.08
N SER A 463 -11.87 9.28 -29.68
CA SER A 463 -12.92 10.28 -29.72
C SER A 463 -13.31 10.67 -31.15
N LYS A 464 -14.43 11.36 -31.31
CA LYS A 464 -14.65 12.17 -32.51
C LYS A 464 -13.53 13.21 -32.64
N LYS A 465 -13.32 13.68 -33.86
CA LYS A 465 -12.48 14.85 -34.08
C LYS A 465 -13.26 16.13 -33.74
N PHE A 466 -12.63 17.08 -33.13
CA PHE A 466 -13.21 18.40 -32.81
C PHE A 466 -12.11 19.47 -32.91
N LYS A 467 -12.52 20.73 -33.06
CA LYS A 467 -11.63 21.87 -33.07
C LYS A 467 -11.53 22.46 -31.66
N LEU A 468 -10.35 22.97 -31.31
CA LEU A 468 -10.19 23.73 -30.06
C LEU A 468 -11.11 24.97 -30.11
N GLY A 469 -11.80 25.22 -28.98
CA GLY A 469 -12.78 26.28 -28.85
C GLY A 469 -14.22 25.91 -29.23
N GLU A 470 -14.47 24.77 -29.91
CA GLU A 470 -15.82 24.26 -30.15
C GLU A 470 -16.38 23.43 -28.98
N ALA A 471 -15.54 23.09 -28.02
CA ALA A 471 -15.93 22.34 -26.84
C ALA A 471 -16.84 23.13 -25.85
N LYS A 472 -17.16 24.38 -26.18
CA LYS A 472 -18.05 25.26 -25.37
C LYS A 472 -19.52 25.23 -25.80
N LYS A 473 -19.91 24.31 -26.68
CA LYS A 473 -21.32 24.23 -27.11
C LYS A 473 -21.97 22.91 -26.72
#